data_33c6cefc586a3221506d346deb25f342
#
_entry.id   33c6cefc586a3221506d346deb25f342
#
_cell.length_a   1.000
_cell.length_b   1.000
_cell.length_c   1.000
_cell.angle_alpha   90.00
_cell.angle_beta   90.00
_cell.angle_gamma   90.00
#
_symmetry.space_group_name_H-M   'P 1'
#
loop_
_entity.id
_entity.type
_entity.pdbx_description
1 polymer ?
#
loop_
_entity_poly.entity_id
_entity_poly.type
_entity_poly.pdbx_seq_one_letter_code
_entity_poly.pdbx_strand_id
1 'polypeptide(L)'
;DSLRRHRLQANDRSRLTTAGSQLRDTVIHVDDSSQPSLSQIRAKARRLKREGKLDLLIIDYLQLLQAKAESRQNEVSLISRTLKSIARDLEVPVLALAQLNRKAEDRSDHKPMLSDLRESGSIEQDADMVMMLMREDYYNETEENRDKAMLSIAKNRHGSTGEISLRFNKRFMRFENDDVHAQAVDSTASVTAFDDV
;
A
#
# COMPACT_ATOMS: atom_id res chain seq x y z
N ASP A 1 22.62 3.48 -1.59
CA ASP A 1 23.78 4.02 -0.86
C ASP A 1 24.81 4.71 -1.77
N SER A 2 25.26 4.09 -2.87
CA SER A 2 26.24 4.67 -3.80
C SER A 2 25.81 6.01 -4.41
N LEU A 3 24.53 6.14 -4.75
CA LEU A 3 23.92 7.39 -5.23
C LEU A 3 23.97 8.50 -4.17
N ARG A 4 23.55 8.21 -2.94
CA ARG A 4 23.56 9.18 -1.83
C ARG A 4 24.98 9.62 -1.44
N ARG A 5 25.98 8.74 -1.63
CA ARG A 5 27.39 9.00 -1.29
C ARG A 5 28.19 9.56 -2.45
N HIS A 6 27.56 9.84 -3.60
CA HIS A 6 28.23 10.32 -4.84
C HIS A 6 29.39 9.42 -5.31
N ARG A 7 29.37 8.12 -4.99
CA ARG A 7 30.40 7.13 -5.36
C ARG A 7 29.86 6.15 -6.38
N LEU A 8 29.60 6.64 -7.60
CA LEU A 8 29.12 5.81 -8.70
C LEU A 8 30.31 5.20 -9.45
N GLN A 9 30.30 3.88 -9.59
CA GLN A 9 31.20 3.15 -10.49
C GLN A 9 30.64 3.18 -11.92
N ALA A 10 31.50 2.83 -12.91
CA ALA A 10 31.08 2.82 -14.32
C ALA A 10 29.84 1.92 -14.56
N ASN A 11 29.79 0.77 -13.91
CA ASN A 11 28.64 -0.17 -13.98
C ASN A 11 27.35 0.41 -13.37
N ASP A 12 27.44 1.24 -12.33
CA ASP A 12 26.29 1.90 -11.72
C ASP A 12 25.65 2.89 -12.69
N ARG A 13 26.44 3.58 -13.50
CA ARG A 13 25.93 4.52 -14.52
C ARG A 13 25.11 3.80 -15.59
N SER A 14 25.60 2.66 -16.10
CA SER A 14 24.86 1.85 -17.08
C SER A 14 23.52 1.38 -16.50
N ARG A 15 23.53 0.85 -15.28
CA ARG A 15 22.29 0.41 -14.58
C ARG A 15 21.31 1.55 -14.36
N LEU A 16 21.79 2.74 -14.02
CA LEU A 16 20.94 3.94 -13.87
C LEU A 16 20.33 4.37 -15.19
N THR A 17 21.11 4.34 -16.29
CA THR A 17 20.60 4.67 -17.63
C THR A 17 19.52 3.68 -18.05
N THR A 18 19.71 2.38 -17.84
CA THR A 18 18.70 1.36 -18.14
C THR A 18 17.42 1.56 -17.31
N ALA A 19 17.57 1.76 -15.99
CA ALA A 19 16.43 2.02 -15.12
C ALA A 19 15.71 3.33 -15.49
N GLY A 20 16.46 4.38 -15.85
CA GLY A 20 15.90 5.65 -16.32
C GLY A 20 15.12 5.51 -17.62
N SER A 21 15.60 4.68 -18.55
CA SER A 21 14.87 4.38 -19.81
C SER A 21 13.57 3.63 -19.52
N GLN A 22 13.57 2.64 -18.65
CA GLN A 22 12.35 1.92 -18.26
C GLN A 22 11.31 2.83 -17.60
N LEU A 23 11.76 3.74 -16.69
CA LEU A 23 10.88 4.68 -16.03
C LEU A 23 10.30 5.73 -16.98
N ARG A 24 11.06 6.15 -17.99
CA ARG A 24 10.59 7.16 -18.97
C ARG A 24 9.37 6.70 -19.75
N ASP A 25 9.26 5.39 -20.01
CA ASP A 25 8.16 4.82 -20.75
C ASP A 25 6.94 4.49 -19.85
N THR A 26 7.08 4.74 -18.52
CA THR A 26 6.02 4.51 -17.54
C THR A 26 5.32 5.84 -17.22
N VAL A 27 3.99 5.85 -17.30
CA VAL A 27 3.19 7.04 -16.96
C VAL A 27 3.00 7.11 -15.45
N ILE A 28 3.84 7.89 -14.77
CA ILE A 28 3.76 8.14 -13.32
C ILE A 28 3.53 9.64 -13.09
N HIS A 29 2.42 9.97 -12.45
CA HIS A 29 2.11 11.33 -12.02
C HIS A 29 2.32 11.45 -10.49
N VAL A 30 3.16 12.37 -10.06
CA VAL A 30 3.39 12.65 -8.64
C VAL A 30 2.79 13.99 -8.30
N ASP A 31 1.94 14.03 -7.29
CA ASP A 31 1.40 15.26 -6.71
C ASP A 31 2.02 15.46 -5.32
N ASP A 32 2.97 16.38 -5.22
CA ASP A 32 3.70 16.70 -3.99
C ASP A 32 3.09 17.90 -3.24
N SER A 33 1.84 18.23 -3.52
CA SER A 33 1.10 19.26 -2.79
C SER A 33 1.04 18.91 -1.31
N SER A 34 1.42 19.81 -0.43
CA SER A 34 1.56 19.56 1.01
C SER A 34 0.24 19.19 1.71
N GLN A 35 -0.89 19.69 1.23
CA GLN A 35 -2.21 19.48 1.82
C GLN A 35 -3.31 19.55 0.74
N PRO A 36 -3.40 18.55 -0.16
CA PRO A 36 -4.41 18.59 -1.20
C PRO A 36 -5.81 18.35 -0.62
N SER A 37 -6.76 19.17 -1.05
CA SER A 37 -8.17 18.94 -0.72
C SER A 37 -8.74 17.77 -1.52
N LEU A 38 -9.77 17.11 -0.98
CA LEU A 38 -10.46 16.00 -1.66
C LEU A 38 -11.02 16.42 -3.04
N SER A 39 -11.46 17.66 -3.18
CA SER A 39 -11.96 18.20 -4.45
C SER A 39 -10.84 18.35 -5.48
N GLN A 40 -9.65 18.75 -5.07
CA GLN A 40 -8.48 18.85 -5.95
C GLN A 40 -8.02 17.47 -6.41
N ILE A 41 -7.95 16.48 -5.49
CA ILE A 41 -7.63 15.10 -5.83
C ILE A 41 -8.63 14.55 -6.84
N ARG A 42 -9.93 14.71 -6.59
CA ARG A 42 -10.99 14.27 -7.51
C ARG A 42 -10.87 14.92 -8.88
N ALA A 43 -10.63 16.23 -8.93
CA ALA A 43 -10.49 16.96 -10.19
C ALA A 43 -9.27 16.49 -11.01
N LYS A 44 -8.11 16.33 -10.35
CA LYS A 44 -6.87 15.84 -10.98
C LYS A 44 -7.06 14.39 -11.48
N ALA A 45 -7.58 13.50 -10.64
CA ALA A 45 -7.84 12.11 -11.01
C ALA A 45 -8.83 11.99 -12.19
N ARG A 46 -9.92 12.76 -12.18
CA ARG A 46 -10.89 12.78 -13.28
C ARG A 46 -10.27 13.27 -14.59
N ARG A 47 -9.40 14.27 -14.55
CA ARG A 47 -8.67 14.75 -15.72
C ARG A 47 -7.78 13.64 -16.29
N LEU A 48 -6.93 13.03 -15.46
CA LEU A 48 -6.04 11.96 -15.88
C LEU A 48 -6.81 10.75 -16.42
N LYS A 49 -7.94 10.39 -15.80
CA LYS A 49 -8.78 9.29 -16.28
C LYS A 49 -9.34 9.56 -17.68
N ARG A 50 -9.81 10.80 -17.94
CA ARG A 50 -10.31 11.19 -19.28
C ARG A 50 -9.20 11.17 -20.34
N GLU A 51 -7.94 11.42 -19.93
CA GLU A 51 -6.78 11.35 -20.81
C GLU A 51 -6.28 9.90 -21.00
N GLY A 52 -6.91 8.90 -20.39
CA GLY A 52 -6.45 7.51 -20.42
C GLY A 52 -5.13 7.26 -19.70
N LYS A 53 -4.81 8.09 -18.69
CA LYS A 53 -3.52 8.08 -17.98
C LYS A 53 -3.65 7.74 -16.49
N LEU A 54 -4.75 7.10 -16.09
CA LEU A 54 -4.99 6.75 -14.67
C LEU A 54 -5.56 5.34 -14.56
N ASP A 55 -4.72 4.41 -14.10
CA ASP A 55 -5.06 3.02 -13.83
C ASP A 55 -5.04 2.69 -12.34
N LEU A 56 -4.32 3.47 -11.53
CA LEU A 56 -4.22 3.33 -10.08
C LEU A 56 -4.02 4.69 -9.42
N LEU A 57 -4.74 4.97 -8.34
CA LEU A 57 -4.52 6.14 -7.48
C LEU A 57 -3.93 5.69 -6.14
N ILE A 58 -2.75 6.23 -5.79
CA ILE A 58 -2.10 5.96 -4.50
C ILE A 58 -2.13 7.22 -3.65
N ILE A 59 -2.52 7.08 -2.38
CA ILE A 59 -2.52 8.16 -1.38
C ILE A 59 -1.55 7.79 -0.25
N ASP A 60 -0.48 8.54 -0.11
CA ASP A 60 0.52 8.38 0.96
C ASP A 60 0.61 9.68 1.78
N TYR A 61 -0.06 9.74 2.91
CA TYR A 61 -1.01 8.85 3.57
C TYR A 61 -2.28 9.62 3.95
N LEU A 62 -3.33 8.90 4.37
CA LEU A 62 -4.67 9.48 4.59
C LEU A 62 -4.69 10.67 5.55
N GLN A 63 -3.85 10.63 6.59
CA GLN A 63 -3.84 11.65 7.63
C GLN A 63 -3.25 13.01 7.17
N LEU A 64 -2.61 13.05 5.98
CA LEU A 64 -2.19 14.32 5.35
C LEU A 64 -3.33 15.04 4.63
N LEU A 65 -4.40 14.31 4.30
CA LEU A 65 -5.54 14.90 3.64
C LEU A 65 -6.37 15.74 4.63
N GLN A 66 -6.96 16.81 4.12
CA GLN A 66 -7.85 17.66 4.89
C GLN A 66 -9.27 17.62 4.34
N ALA A 67 -10.22 17.53 5.27
CA ALA A 67 -11.62 17.71 5.00
C ALA A 67 -12.26 18.52 6.13
N LYS A 68 -13.21 19.41 5.81
CA LYS A 68 -13.92 20.20 6.82
C LYS A 68 -14.89 19.29 7.55
N ALA A 69 -14.65 19.04 8.84
CA ALA A 69 -15.52 18.28 9.72
C ALA A 69 -15.40 18.78 11.18
N GLU A 70 -16.37 18.43 12.01
CA GLU A 70 -16.44 18.86 13.41
C GLU A 70 -15.41 18.15 14.31
N SER A 71 -14.95 16.98 13.90
CA SER A 71 -13.96 16.19 14.64
C SER A 71 -13.01 15.47 13.69
N ARG A 72 -11.84 15.09 14.18
CA ARG A 72 -10.86 14.30 13.40
C ARG A 72 -11.46 12.98 12.92
N GLN A 73 -12.27 12.33 13.74
CA GLN A 73 -12.95 11.09 13.36
C GLN A 73 -13.92 11.31 12.18
N ASN A 74 -14.70 12.38 12.22
CA ASN A 74 -15.60 12.73 11.13
C ASN A 74 -14.84 13.12 9.85
N GLU A 75 -13.71 13.80 10.01
CA GLU A 75 -12.83 14.15 8.90
C GLU A 75 -12.31 12.91 8.18
N VAL A 76 -11.75 11.95 8.92
CA VAL A 76 -11.26 10.69 8.35
C VAL A 76 -12.39 9.88 7.71
N SER A 77 -13.58 9.90 8.32
CA SER A 77 -14.77 9.26 7.75
C SER A 77 -15.17 9.90 6.42
N LEU A 78 -15.12 11.22 6.33
CA LEU A 78 -15.41 11.93 5.09
C LEU A 78 -14.37 11.65 4.01
N ILE A 79 -13.09 11.61 4.38
CA ILE A 79 -11.99 11.25 3.48
C ILE A 79 -12.19 9.85 2.92
N SER A 80 -12.42 8.85 3.78
CA SER A 80 -12.60 7.46 3.39
C SER A 80 -13.75 7.29 2.39
N ARG A 81 -14.93 7.81 2.71
CA ARG A 81 -16.11 7.76 1.82
C ARG A 81 -15.86 8.47 0.49
N THR A 82 -15.15 9.60 0.52
CA THR A 82 -14.85 10.35 -0.71
C THR A 82 -13.88 9.58 -1.60
N LEU A 83 -12.85 8.94 -1.04
CA LEU A 83 -11.92 8.11 -1.80
C LEU A 83 -12.64 6.88 -2.40
N LYS A 84 -13.55 6.26 -1.63
CA LYS A 84 -14.40 5.18 -2.14
C LYS A 84 -15.29 5.65 -3.30
N SER A 85 -15.87 6.86 -3.20
CA SER A 85 -16.64 7.45 -4.30
C SER A 85 -15.77 7.71 -5.52
N ILE A 86 -14.55 8.24 -5.34
CA ILE A 86 -13.60 8.47 -6.45
C ILE A 86 -13.28 7.14 -7.16
N ALA A 87 -12.99 6.07 -6.41
CA ALA A 87 -12.69 4.76 -6.97
C ALA A 87 -13.85 4.25 -7.86
N ARG A 88 -15.09 4.38 -7.37
CA ARG A 88 -16.29 3.95 -8.09
C ARG A 88 -16.59 4.84 -9.31
N ASP A 89 -16.59 6.16 -9.12
CA ASP A 89 -16.96 7.13 -10.16
C ASP A 89 -15.99 7.11 -11.34
N LEU A 90 -14.71 6.78 -11.08
CA LEU A 90 -13.66 6.75 -12.10
C LEU A 90 -13.32 5.33 -12.56
N GLU A 91 -13.89 4.30 -11.92
CA GLU A 91 -13.55 2.89 -12.18
C GLU A 91 -12.03 2.68 -12.12
N VAL A 92 -11.41 3.13 -11.01
CA VAL A 92 -9.97 3.05 -10.76
C VAL A 92 -9.73 2.56 -9.33
N PRO A 93 -8.87 1.56 -9.12
CA PRO A 93 -8.49 1.16 -7.78
C PRO A 93 -7.81 2.32 -7.04
N VAL A 94 -8.14 2.47 -5.76
CA VAL A 94 -7.50 3.44 -4.86
C VAL A 94 -6.80 2.69 -3.76
N LEU A 95 -5.47 2.84 -3.68
CA LEU A 95 -4.64 2.35 -2.59
C LEU A 95 -4.33 3.50 -1.64
N ALA A 96 -4.86 3.44 -0.44
CA ALA A 96 -4.63 4.46 0.57
C ALA A 96 -3.81 3.91 1.73
N LEU A 97 -2.68 4.51 2.03
CA LEU A 97 -1.89 4.20 3.20
C LEU A 97 -2.49 4.91 4.41
N ALA A 98 -2.51 4.23 5.54
CA ALA A 98 -2.99 4.78 6.80
C ALA A 98 -2.02 4.48 7.93
N GLN A 99 -1.75 5.49 8.75
CA GLN A 99 -0.97 5.29 9.96
C GLN A 99 -1.86 4.64 11.02
N LEU A 100 -1.33 3.63 11.70
CA LEU A 100 -1.99 2.98 12.82
C LEU A 100 -1.88 3.79 14.10
N ASN A 101 -2.80 3.57 15.03
CA ASN A 101 -2.70 4.11 16.37
C ASN A 101 -1.50 3.48 17.09
N ARG A 102 -0.76 4.28 17.88
CA ARG A 102 0.39 3.82 18.67
C ARG A 102 0.08 2.72 19.68
N LYS A 103 -1.19 2.52 20.03
CA LYS A 103 -1.62 1.38 20.86
C LYS A 103 -1.22 0.01 20.31
N ALA A 104 -0.96 -0.10 19.00
CA ALA A 104 -0.38 -1.30 18.43
C ALA A 104 1.03 -1.59 18.97
N GLU A 105 1.80 -0.52 19.26
CA GLU A 105 3.16 -0.61 19.78
C GLU A 105 3.19 -1.02 21.27
N ASP A 106 2.10 -0.77 22.03
CA ASP A 106 2.00 -1.12 23.46
C ASP A 106 1.72 -2.63 23.69
N ARG A 107 1.37 -3.37 22.65
CA ARG A 107 1.13 -4.82 22.74
C ARG A 107 2.45 -5.59 22.68
N SER A 108 2.51 -6.70 23.39
CA SER A 108 3.71 -7.55 23.45
C SER A 108 4.10 -8.18 22.11
N ASP A 109 3.12 -8.42 21.25
CA ASP A 109 3.31 -9.01 19.92
C ASP A 109 3.41 -7.97 18.80
N HIS A 110 3.15 -6.69 19.09
CA HIS A 110 3.11 -5.56 18.15
C HIS A 110 2.30 -5.84 16.87
N LYS A 111 1.45 -6.88 16.88
CA LYS A 111 0.69 -7.31 15.72
C LYS A 111 -0.42 -6.28 15.39
N PRO A 112 -0.43 -5.70 14.20
CA PRO A 112 -1.45 -4.73 13.83
C PRO A 112 -2.81 -5.41 13.67
N MET A 113 -3.87 -4.73 14.13
CA MET A 113 -5.25 -5.21 14.09
C MET A 113 -6.17 -4.14 13.47
N LEU A 114 -7.34 -4.57 12.97
CA LEU A 114 -8.36 -3.63 12.46
C LEU A 114 -8.76 -2.58 13.49
N SER A 115 -8.76 -2.94 14.78
CA SER A 115 -9.03 -2.00 15.87
C SER A 115 -8.01 -0.87 15.99
N ASP A 116 -6.81 -1.01 15.42
CA ASP A 116 -5.78 0.03 15.44
C ASP A 116 -6.04 1.14 14.40
N LEU A 117 -6.97 0.89 13.48
CA LEU A 117 -7.58 1.90 12.61
C LEU A 117 -8.69 2.69 13.32
N ARG A 118 -8.80 2.63 14.64
CA ARG A 118 -9.96 2.97 15.47
C ARG A 118 -10.37 4.45 15.51
N GLU A 119 -9.52 5.38 15.15
CA GLU A 119 -9.97 6.76 14.88
C GLU A 119 -10.69 6.85 13.53
N SER A 120 -10.81 5.73 12.84
CA SER A 120 -11.22 5.57 11.46
C SER A 120 -12.06 4.30 11.27
N GLY A 121 -12.98 3.97 12.17
CA GLY A 121 -13.90 2.83 11.99
C GLY A 121 -14.63 2.84 10.64
N SER A 122 -14.73 4.01 10.03
CA SER A 122 -15.20 4.19 8.66
C SER A 122 -14.23 3.67 7.60
N ILE A 123 -12.90 3.74 7.79
CA ILE A 123 -11.94 3.17 6.84
C ILE A 123 -12.17 1.67 6.73
N GLU A 124 -12.31 1.00 7.87
CA GLU A 124 -12.61 -0.44 7.88
C GLU A 124 -13.93 -0.73 7.15
N GLN A 125 -14.97 0.08 7.35
CA GLN A 125 -16.27 -0.14 6.72
C GLN A 125 -16.23 0.13 5.20
N ASP A 126 -15.59 1.20 4.77
CA ASP A 126 -15.58 1.65 3.38
C ASP A 126 -14.62 0.85 2.49
N ALA A 127 -13.48 0.39 3.02
CA ALA A 127 -12.50 -0.36 2.28
C ALA A 127 -13.03 -1.74 1.86
N ASP A 128 -12.75 -2.15 0.63
CA ASP A 128 -13.03 -3.51 0.15
C ASP A 128 -11.99 -4.50 0.67
N MET A 129 -10.76 -4.04 0.81
CA MET A 129 -9.63 -4.81 1.33
C MET A 129 -8.85 -3.96 2.34
N VAL A 130 -8.46 -4.58 3.45
CA VAL A 130 -7.54 -3.98 4.42
C VAL A 130 -6.35 -4.90 4.59
N MET A 131 -5.18 -4.35 4.31
CA MET A 131 -3.89 -5.03 4.45
C MET A 131 -3.10 -4.38 5.57
N MET A 132 -2.56 -5.21 6.46
CA MET A 132 -1.71 -4.79 7.57
C MET A 132 -0.30 -5.29 7.34
N LEU A 133 0.68 -4.38 7.33
CA LEU A 133 2.07 -4.71 7.11
C LEU A 133 2.82 -4.61 8.44
N MET A 134 3.56 -5.67 8.78
CA MET A 134 4.35 -5.75 10.00
C MET A 134 5.76 -6.22 9.71
N ARG A 135 6.70 -5.67 10.48
CA ARG A 135 8.09 -6.13 10.56
C ARG A 135 8.45 -6.33 12.01
N GLU A 136 8.55 -7.58 12.43
CA GLU A 136 8.90 -7.94 13.81
C GLU A 136 10.34 -7.53 14.14
N ASP A 137 11.26 -7.68 13.17
CA ASP A 137 12.67 -7.30 13.30
C ASP A 137 12.90 -5.80 13.56
N TYR A 138 11.88 -4.98 13.35
CA TYR A 138 11.93 -3.54 13.66
C TYR A 138 11.86 -3.27 15.17
N TYR A 139 11.14 -4.10 15.91
CA TYR A 139 10.96 -3.97 17.36
C TYR A 139 11.99 -4.77 18.14
N ASN A 140 12.22 -6.01 17.75
CA ASN A 140 13.18 -6.91 18.40
C ASN A 140 13.82 -7.82 17.33
N GLU A 141 15.04 -7.46 16.87
CA GLU A 141 15.76 -8.23 15.86
C GLU A 141 16.38 -9.49 16.48
N THR A 142 16.00 -10.65 15.98
CA THR A 142 16.59 -11.96 16.28
C THR A 142 17.12 -12.60 14.99
N GLU A 143 17.92 -13.68 15.10
CA GLU A 143 18.34 -14.41 13.90
C GLU A 143 17.17 -15.02 13.14
N GLU A 144 16.11 -15.40 13.86
CA GLU A 144 14.93 -16.06 13.30
C GLU A 144 14.01 -15.12 12.53
N ASN A 145 13.88 -13.84 12.97
CA ASN A 145 12.97 -12.87 12.38
C ASN A 145 13.65 -11.83 11.49
N ARG A 146 14.99 -11.89 11.38
CA ARG A 146 15.77 -10.95 10.57
C ARG A 146 15.29 -10.93 9.13
N ASP A 147 15.06 -9.72 8.62
CA ASP A 147 14.56 -9.44 7.27
C ASP A 147 13.19 -10.03 6.95
N LYS A 148 12.47 -10.61 7.93
CA LYS A 148 11.13 -11.09 7.73
C LYS A 148 10.11 -9.96 7.88
N ALA A 149 9.09 -10.03 7.05
CA ALA A 149 7.91 -9.17 7.15
C ALA A 149 6.65 -10.01 6.93
N MET A 150 5.55 -9.53 7.43
CA MET A 150 4.25 -10.18 7.28
C MET A 150 3.23 -9.19 6.74
N LEU A 151 2.52 -9.59 5.71
CA LEU A 151 1.37 -8.90 5.18
C LEU A 151 0.11 -9.68 5.55
N SER A 152 -0.70 -9.14 6.45
CA SER A 152 -1.97 -9.72 6.83
C SER A 152 -3.10 -9.10 6.02
N ILE A 153 -3.89 -9.89 5.32
CA ILE A 153 -5.15 -9.48 4.71
C ILE A 153 -6.22 -9.58 5.79
N ALA A 154 -6.38 -8.49 6.54
CA ALA A 154 -7.29 -8.44 7.70
C ALA A 154 -8.76 -8.33 7.30
N LYS A 155 -9.05 -7.80 6.12
CA LYS A 155 -10.38 -7.74 5.50
C LYS A 155 -10.29 -7.93 4.00
N ASN A 156 -11.18 -8.72 3.44
CA ASN A 156 -11.35 -8.87 2.00
C ASN A 156 -12.84 -9.15 1.69
N ARG A 157 -13.51 -8.22 0.99
CA ARG A 157 -14.94 -8.39 0.65
C ARG A 157 -15.18 -9.43 -0.45
N HIS A 158 -14.18 -9.67 -1.28
CA HIS A 158 -14.32 -10.49 -2.48
C HIS A 158 -13.50 -11.78 -2.44
N GLY A 159 -12.88 -12.09 -1.29
CA GLY A 159 -12.07 -13.29 -1.13
C GLY A 159 -11.75 -13.60 0.32
N SER A 160 -10.81 -14.51 0.54
CA SER A 160 -10.37 -14.92 1.88
C SER A 160 -9.47 -13.87 2.53
N THR A 161 -9.45 -13.88 3.85
CA THR A 161 -8.42 -13.26 4.68
C THR A 161 -7.28 -14.25 4.90
N GLY A 162 -6.10 -13.76 5.29
CA GLY A 162 -4.93 -14.63 5.53
C GLY A 162 -3.66 -13.82 5.73
N GLU A 163 -2.55 -14.52 5.86
CA GLU A 163 -1.23 -13.94 6.08
C GLU A 163 -0.28 -14.38 4.97
N ILE A 164 0.56 -13.46 4.52
CA ILE A 164 1.55 -13.64 3.47
C ILE A 164 2.91 -13.30 4.06
N SER A 165 3.83 -14.27 4.07
CA SER A 165 5.21 -14.04 4.46
C SER A 165 5.96 -13.30 3.36
N LEU A 166 6.68 -12.27 3.75
CA LEU A 166 7.52 -11.45 2.88
C LEU A 166 8.92 -11.35 3.46
N ARG A 167 9.89 -11.04 2.60
CA ARG A 167 11.24 -10.63 2.98
C ARG A 167 11.41 -9.13 2.80
N PHE A 168 11.99 -8.46 3.79
CA PHE A 168 12.34 -7.05 3.69
C PHE A 168 13.83 -6.85 3.44
N ASN A 169 14.19 -6.45 2.24
CA ASN A 169 15.57 -6.13 1.90
C ASN A 169 15.96 -4.75 2.42
N LYS A 170 16.59 -4.69 3.59
CA LYS A 170 16.99 -3.42 4.26
C LYS A 170 17.92 -2.56 3.37
N ARG A 171 18.75 -3.19 2.53
CA ARG A 171 19.69 -2.46 1.65
C ARG A 171 18.98 -1.64 0.57
N PHE A 172 17.88 -2.17 0.04
CA PHE A 172 17.11 -1.54 -1.03
C PHE A 172 15.77 -0.99 -0.56
N MET A 173 15.43 -1.14 0.74
CA MET A 173 14.14 -0.76 1.30
C MET A 173 12.96 -1.36 0.51
N ARG A 174 13.08 -2.64 0.19
CA ARG A 174 12.13 -3.33 -0.70
C ARG A 174 11.59 -4.59 -0.05
N PHE A 175 10.28 -4.79 -0.19
CA PHE A 175 9.65 -6.06 0.12
C PHE A 175 9.76 -6.99 -1.08
N GLU A 176 10.07 -8.25 -0.81
CA GLU A 176 10.27 -9.32 -1.79
C GLU A 176 9.44 -10.53 -1.34
N ASN A 177 9.10 -11.42 -2.27
CA ASN A 177 8.46 -12.67 -1.90
C ASN A 177 9.40 -13.51 -1.02
N ASP A 178 8.84 -14.22 -0.05
CA ASP A 178 9.59 -15.21 0.71
C ASP A 178 9.50 -16.54 -0.02
N ASP A 179 10.51 -16.84 -0.87
CA ASP A 179 10.53 -18.00 -1.77
C ASP A 179 10.43 -19.36 -1.05
N VAL A 180 10.63 -19.38 0.27
CA VAL A 180 10.50 -20.61 1.08
C VAL A 180 9.05 -21.10 1.12
N HIS A 181 8.06 -20.24 0.96
CA HIS A 181 6.64 -20.58 0.96
C HIS A 181 5.98 -20.57 -0.43
N ALA A 182 6.62 -20.02 -1.46
CA ALA A 182 6.09 -20.00 -2.82
C ALA A 182 5.89 -21.42 -3.40
N GLN A 183 6.70 -22.38 -2.97
CA GLN A 183 6.58 -23.78 -3.41
C GLN A 183 5.40 -24.55 -2.78
N ALA A 184 4.81 -24.06 -1.71
CA ALA A 184 3.68 -24.73 -1.03
C ALA A 184 2.31 -24.34 -1.59
N VAL A 185 2.20 -23.20 -2.27
CA VAL A 185 0.92 -22.67 -2.80
C VAL A 185 0.64 -23.19 -4.21
N ASP A 186 1.67 -23.53 -4.98
CA ASP A 186 1.53 -24.03 -6.37
C ASP A 186 1.05 -25.49 -6.45
N SER A 187 1.05 -26.22 -5.33
CA SER A 187 0.64 -27.63 -5.31
C SER A 187 -0.86 -27.86 -5.03
N THR A 188 -1.65 -26.81 -4.75
CA THR A 188 -3.08 -26.93 -4.41
C THR A 188 -4.03 -26.15 -5.30
N ALA A 189 -3.55 -25.36 -6.26
CA ALA A 189 -4.40 -24.67 -7.23
C ALA A 189 -4.48 -25.45 -8.55
N SER A 190 -5.09 -26.64 -8.52
CA SER A 190 -5.70 -27.21 -9.73
C SER A 190 -6.96 -26.41 -10.03
N VAL A 191 -6.80 -25.44 -10.94
CA VAL A 191 -7.92 -24.73 -11.55
C VAL A 191 -8.71 -25.77 -12.35
N THR A 192 -9.86 -26.17 -11.84
CA THR A 192 -10.89 -26.82 -12.66
C THR A 192 -11.42 -25.75 -13.61
N ALA A 193 -11.07 -25.88 -14.88
CA ALA A 193 -11.70 -25.18 -15.97
C ALA A 193 -13.22 -25.42 -15.89
N PHE A 194 -14.01 -24.36 -15.86
CA PHE A 194 -15.42 -24.44 -16.15
C PHE A 194 -15.55 -24.48 -17.67
N ASP A 195 -15.73 -25.69 -18.20
CA ASP A 195 -16.31 -25.90 -19.53
C ASP A 195 -17.82 -25.79 -19.41
N ASP A 196 -18.37 -24.97 -20.26
CA ASP A 196 -19.70 -24.89 -20.88
C ASP A 196 -20.94 -25.54 -20.21
N VAL A 197 -21.94 -24.71 -19.87
CA VAL A 197 -23.31 -24.81 -20.47
C VAL A 197 -23.93 -23.40 -20.53
#